data_cde0a180d445437acc663bc6eb9e0e62
#
_entry.id   cde0a180d445437acc663bc6eb9e0e62
#
_cell.length_a   1.000
_cell.length_b   1.000
_cell.length_c   1.000
_cell.angle_alpha   90.00
_cell.angle_beta   90.00
_cell.angle_gamma   90.00
#
_symmetry.space_group_name_H-M   'P 1'
#
loop_
_entity.id
_entity.type
_entity.pdbx_description
1 polymer ?
#
loop_
_entity_poly.entity_id
_entity_poly.type
_entity_poly.pdbx_seq_one_letter_code
_entity_poly.pdbx_strand_id
1 'polypeptide(L)'
;MKRLGNLYDKIISLDNLRLADERARKGKLRSYGVKLHDRNKEANLLSLHEALKAGTYRTSEYSTFTIYEPKEREIFRLPYFPDRIVHHAVMNILEPIWVSIFTADTYSCIKGRGIQAAANKLRRVIDRDKAGCAYCLKIDIRKFY
;
A
#
# COMPACT_ATOMS: atom_id res chain seq x y z
N MET A 1 5.81 17.96 16.21
CA MET A 1 5.80 16.54 15.76
C MET A 1 7.20 15.97 15.94
N LYS A 2 7.35 14.79 16.55
CA LYS A 2 8.69 14.18 16.78
C LYS A 2 9.26 13.70 15.45
N ARG A 3 10.48 14.13 15.11
CA ARG A 3 11.14 13.74 13.87
C ARG A 3 11.61 12.29 13.97
N LEU A 4 11.30 11.48 12.95
CA LEU A 4 11.76 10.09 12.84
C LEU A 4 12.90 10.06 11.80
N GLY A 5 14.06 9.55 12.20
CA GLY A 5 15.24 9.41 11.33
C GLY A 5 15.53 7.94 11.01
N ASN A 6 16.55 7.73 10.17
CA ASN A 6 17.11 6.41 9.82
C ASN A 6 16.08 5.40 9.28
N LEU A 7 15.06 5.92 8.55
CA LEU A 7 14.03 5.07 7.98
C LEU A 7 14.52 4.32 6.74
N TYR A 8 15.41 4.95 5.95
CA TYR A 8 15.91 4.36 4.72
C TYR A 8 16.64 3.04 4.97
N ASP A 9 17.56 3.01 5.94
CA ASP A 9 18.31 1.80 6.28
C ASP A 9 17.37 0.65 6.71
N LYS A 10 16.28 0.98 7.40
CA LYS A 10 15.26 0.00 7.77
C LYS A 10 14.47 -0.48 6.55
N ILE A 11 14.14 0.42 5.61
CA ILE A 11 13.41 0.08 4.40
C ILE A 11 14.21 -0.89 3.54
N ILE A 12 15.51 -0.60 3.31
CA ILE A 12 16.35 -1.37 2.41
C ILE A 12 16.93 -2.65 3.05
N SER A 13 16.79 -2.84 4.37
CA SER A 13 17.36 -4.01 5.05
C SER A 13 16.87 -5.32 4.42
N LEU A 14 17.76 -6.30 4.32
CA LEU A 14 17.45 -7.59 3.69
C LEU A 14 16.29 -8.31 4.39
N ASP A 15 16.19 -8.21 5.70
CA ASP A 15 15.10 -8.79 6.49
C ASP A 15 13.76 -8.13 6.14
N ASN A 16 13.76 -6.79 5.97
CA ASN A 16 12.55 -6.09 5.54
C ASN A 16 12.18 -6.42 4.09
N LEU A 17 13.14 -6.61 3.19
CA LEU A 17 12.88 -7.04 1.81
C LEU A 17 12.30 -8.46 1.75
N ARG A 18 12.76 -9.39 2.60
CA ARG A 18 12.17 -10.73 2.74
C ARG A 18 10.73 -10.65 3.26
N LEU A 19 10.49 -9.86 4.29
CA LEU A 19 9.13 -9.62 4.80
C LEU A 19 8.23 -8.95 3.75
N ALA A 20 8.79 -8.03 2.97
CA ALA A 20 8.07 -7.36 1.89
C ALA A 20 7.66 -8.35 0.79
N ASP A 21 8.55 -9.27 0.40
CA ASP A 21 8.22 -10.33 -0.54
C ASP A 21 7.12 -11.24 0.00
N GLU A 22 7.17 -11.67 1.26
CA GLU A 22 6.13 -12.48 1.88
C GLU A 22 4.76 -11.79 1.86
N ARG A 23 4.72 -10.49 2.16
CA ARG A 23 3.49 -9.69 2.12
C ARG A 23 2.99 -9.45 0.70
N ALA A 24 3.89 -9.15 -0.24
CA ALA A 24 3.57 -8.87 -1.63
C ALA A 24 2.95 -10.06 -2.35
N ARG A 25 3.38 -11.29 -2.03
CA ARG A 25 2.89 -12.53 -2.67
C ARG A 25 1.56 -13.03 -2.12
N LYS A 26 1.08 -12.49 -0.99
CA LYS A 26 -0.16 -12.93 -0.36
C LYS A 26 -1.34 -12.83 -1.32
N GLY A 27 -2.04 -13.95 -1.54
CA GLY A 27 -3.12 -14.07 -2.51
C GLY A 27 -2.69 -14.13 -3.98
N LYS A 28 -1.36 -14.18 -4.29
CA LYS A 28 -0.81 -14.12 -5.66
C LYS A 28 0.20 -15.22 -5.96
N LEU A 29 0.30 -16.25 -5.16
CA LEU A 29 1.29 -17.33 -5.29
C LEU A 29 1.31 -18.00 -6.67
N ARG A 30 0.16 -18.02 -7.37
CA ARG A 30 0.04 -18.61 -8.71
C ARG A 30 0.37 -17.66 -9.85
N SER A 31 0.62 -16.36 -9.56
CA SER A 31 0.91 -15.37 -10.62
C SER A 31 2.26 -15.62 -11.28
N TYR A 32 2.35 -15.30 -12.56
CA TYR A 32 3.58 -15.46 -13.34
C TYR A 32 4.77 -14.73 -12.71
N GLY A 33 4.57 -13.49 -12.27
CA GLY A 33 5.64 -12.68 -11.68
C GLY A 33 6.21 -13.27 -10.39
N VAL A 34 5.37 -13.89 -9.53
CA VAL A 34 5.82 -14.59 -8.33
C VAL A 34 6.60 -15.85 -8.70
N LYS A 35 6.09 -16.67 -9.62
CA LYS A 35 6.78 -17.88 -10.08
C LYS A 35 8.14 -17.58 -10.73
N LEU A 36 8.24 -16.47 -11.47
CA LEU A 36 9.50 -16.04 -12.08
C LEU A 36 10.50 -15.60 -11.01
N HIS A 37 10.05 -14.81 -10.03
CA HIS A 37 10.88 -14.36 -8.91
C HIS A 37 11.38 -15.57 -8.07
N ASP A 38 10.54 -16.55 -7.83
CA ASP A 38 10.85 -17.72 -7.00
C ASP A 38 11.98 -18.60 -7.57
N ARG A 39 12.27 -18.51 -8.87
CA ARG A 39 13.39 -19.27 -9.49
C ARG A 39 14.75 -18.86 -8.90
N ASN A 40 14.91 -17.59 -8.54
CA ASN A 40 16.15 -17.03 -8.00
C ASN A 40 15.87 -16.06 -6.83
N LYS A 41 14.95 -16.42 -5.95
CA LYS A 41 14.40 -15.53 -4.91
C LYS A 41 15.49 -14.82 -4.11
N GLU A 42 16.39 -15.57 -3.48
CA GLU A 42 17.41 -14.99 -2.60
C GLU A 42 18.43 -14.12 -3.38
N ALA A 43 18.84 -14.56 -4.57
CA ALA A 43 19.73 -13.78 -5.43
C ALA A 43 19.07 -12.47 -5.88
N ASN A 44 17.78 -12.51 -6.22
CA ASN A 44 17.01 -11.32 -6.57
C ASN A 44 16.91 -10.35 -5.39
N LEU A 45 16.60 -10.82 -4.18
CA LEU A 45 16.48 -9.97 -3.00
C LEU A 45 17.83 -9.34 -2.62
N LEU A 46 18.93 -10.10 -2.74
CA LEU A 46 20.27 -9.58 -2.49
C LEU A 46 20.65 -8.52 -3.52
N SER A 47 20.43 -8.77 -4.80
CA SER A 47 20.68 -7.81 -5.87
C SER A 47 19.85 -6.53 -5.68
N LEU A 48 18.60 -6.66 -5.28
CA LEU A 48 17.75 -5.51 -4.97
C LEU A 48 18.26 -4.71 -3.77
N HIS A 49 18.70 -5.39 -2.71
CA HIS A 49 19.31 -4.75 -1.55
C HIS A 49 20.54 -3.92 -1.96
N GLU A 50 21.44 -4.50 -2.75
CA GLU A 50 22.64 -3.79 -3.21
C GLU A 50 22.30 -2.61 -4.12
N ALA A 51 21.31 -2.76 -5.01
CA ALA A 51 20.86 -1.66 -5.88
C ALA A 51 20.25 -0.50 -5.07
N LEU A 52 19.45 -0.80 -4.04
CA LEU A 52 18.88 0.20 -3.15
C LEU A 52 19.98 0.88 -2.33
N LYS A 53 20.92 0.13 -1.78
CA LYS A 53 22.05 0.64 -1.01
C LYS A 53 22.96 1.56 -1.82
N ALA A 54 23.21 1.19 -3.08
CA ALA A 54 24.00 2.00 -4.02
C ALA A 54 23.23 3.18 -4.62
N GLY A 55 21.90 3.29 -4.40
CA GLY A 55 21.06 4.32 -5.02
C GLY A 55 20.85 4.17 -6.53
N THR A 56 21.15 2.98 -7.07
CA THR A 56 21.03 2.68 -8.52
C THR A 56 19.68 2.10 -8.90
N TYR A 57 18.85 1.72 -7.93
CA TYR A 57 17.50 1.25 -8.22
C TYR A 57 16.71 2.29 -9.01
N ARG A 58 16.00 1.84 -10.04
CA ARG A 58 15.02 2.62 -10.80
C ARG A 58 13.73 1.81 -10.91
N THR A 59 12.60 2.48 -10.78
CA THR A 59 11.30 1.86 -11.01
C THR A 59 11.21 1.35 -12.45
N SER A 60 10.73 0.13 -12.63
CA SER A 60 10.52 -0.45 -13.95
C SER A 60 9.46 0.33 -14.73
N GLU A 61 9.51 0.22 -16.06
CA GLU A 61 8.41 0.69 -16.88
C GLU A 61 7.14 -0.08 -16.56
N TYR A 62 6.03 0.64 -16.49
CA TYR A 62 4.72 0.02 -16.27
C TYR A 62 4.01 -0.20 -17.59
N SER A 63 3.24 -1.26 -17.65
CA SER A 63 2.29 -1.51 -18.73
C SER A 63 0.91 -0.99 -18.35
N THR A 64 0.17 -0.47 -19.34
CA THR A 64 -1.21 -0.03 -19.14
C THR A 64 -2.18 -0.97 -19.82
N PHE A 65 -3.37 -1.12 -19.25
CA PHE A 65 -4.51 -1.78 -19.85
C PHE A 65 -5.81 -1.18 -19.32
N THR A 66 -6.85 -1.22 -20.14
CA THR A 66 -8.14 -0.65 -19.77
C THR A 66 -9.10 -1.74 -19.29
N ILE A 67 -9.84 -1.44 -18.23
CA ILE A 67 -10.96 -2.24 -17.74
C ILE A 67 -12.26 -1.42 -17.84
N TYR A 68 -13.39 -2.10 -18.03
CA TYR A 68 -14.71 -1.48 -18.25
C TYR A 68 -15.74 -1.87 -17.18
N GLU A 69 -15.33 -2.06 -15.93
CA GLU A 69 -16.21 -2.46 -14.82
C GLU A 69 -16.19 -1.46 -13.65
N PRO A 70 -17.32 -0.82 -13.35
CA PRO A 70 -18.50 -0.42 -14.14
C PRO A 70 -18.25 0.82 -15.01
N LYS A 71 -17.06 1.40 -14.92
CA LYS A 71 -16.59 2.56 -15.70
C LYS A 71 -15.26 2.21 -16.33
N GLU A 72 -14.98 2.83 -17.46
CA GLU A 72 -13.67 2.77 -18.08
C GLU A 72 -12.59 3.29 -17.13
N ARG A 73 -11.55 2.47 -16.92
CA ARG A 73 -10.40 2.81 -16.08
C ARG A 73 -9.12 2.30 -16.74
N GLU A 74 -8.16 3.17 -16.88
CA GLU A 74 -6.81 2.79 -17.23
C GLU A 74 -6.08 2.26 -16.00
N ILE A 75 -5.54 1.05 -16.09
CA ILE A 75 -4.82 0.37 -15.01
C ILE A 75 -3.33 0.36 -15.33
N PHE A 76 -2.54 0.88 -14.41
CA PHE A 76 -1.08 0.88 -14.47
C PHE A 76 -0.55 -0.36 -13.73
N ARG A 77 0.24 -1.16 -14.42
CA ARG A 77 0.76 -2.42 -13.90
C ARG A 77 2.28 -2.39 -13.86
N LEU A 78 2.84 -2.53 -12.66
CA LEU A 78 4.26 -2.76 -12.43
C LEU A 78 4.58 -4.25 -12.29
N PRO A 79 5.81 -4.68 -12.60
CA PRO A 79 6.28 -6.03 -12.35
C PRO A 79 6.16 -6.42 -10.87
N TYR A 80 6.10 -7.73 -10.60
CA TYR A 80 6.16 -8.22 -9.22
C TYR A 80 7.52 -7.90 -8.59
N PHE A 81 8.59 -8.30 -9.26
CA PHE A 81 9.97 -7.97 -8.91
C PHE A 81 10.52 -6.98 -9.95
N PRO A 82 11.22 -5.93 -9.51
CA PRO A 82 11.52 -5.56 -8.12
C PRO A 82 10.46 -4.68 -7.44
N ASP A 83 9.61 -4.00 -8.20
CA ASP A 83 8.85 -2.83 -7.78
C ASP A 83 7.84 -3.12 -6.69
N ARG A 84 7.08 -4.21 -6.81
CA ARG A 84 6.08 -4.53 -5.81
C ARG A 84 6.72 -4.86 -4.45
N ILE A 85 7.90 -5.48 -4.46
CA ILE A 85 8.66 -5.74 -3.23
C ILE A 85 9.12 -4.43 -2.60
N VAL A 86 9.64 -3.49 -3.40
CA VAL A 86 10.05 -2.16 -2.91
C VAL A 86 8.85 -1.41 -2.30
N HIS A 87 7.69 -1.41 -2.96
CA HIS A 87 6.49 -0.79 -2.42
C HIS A 87 6.10 -1.37 -1.04
N HIS A 88 6.12 -2.69 -0.90
CA HIS A 88 5.84 -3.33 0.39
C HIS A 88 6.92 -3.04 1.42
N ALA A 89 8.20 -2.96 1.04
CA ALA A 89 9.29 -2.62 1.95
C ALA A 89 9.14 -1.20 2.52
N VAL A 90 8.76 -0.23 1.68
CA VAL A 90 8.44 1.13 2.11
C VAL A 90 7.24 1.12 3.06
N MET A 91 6.15 0.44 2.69
CA MET A 91 4.93 0.40 3.50
C MET A 91 5.12 -0.32 4.83
N ASN A 92 5.95 -1.36 4.89
CA ASN A 92 6.25 -2.04 6.15
C ASN A 92 6.76 -1.08 7.23
N ILE A 93 7.50 -0.06 6.84
CA ILE A 93 8.12 0.91 7.75
C ILE A 93 7.25 2.17 7.93
N LEU A 94 6.64 2.67 6.85
CA LEU A 94 5.90 3.93 6.90
C LEU A 94 4.45 3.78 7.36
N GLU A 95 3.77 2.67 7.05
CA GLU A 95 2.37 2.46 7.41
C GLU A 95 2.11 2.62 8.93
N PRO A 96 2.88 1.98 9.84
CA PRO A 96 2.66 2.15 11.28
C PRO A 96 2.83 3.60 11.74
N ILE A 97 3.76 4.34 11.11
CA ILE A 97 4.01 5.74 11.41
C ILE A 97 2.80 6.59 11.00
N TRP A 98 2.31 6.42 9.77
CA TRP A 98 1.15 7.15 9.27
C TRP A 98 -0.12 6.83 10.03
N VAL A 99 -0.36 5.54 10.32
CA VAL A 99 -1.53 5.12 11.12
C VAL A 99 -1.54 5.76 12.50
N SER A 100 -0.38 6.00 13.11
CA SER A 100 -0.29 6.68 14.41
C SER A 100 -0.63 8.18 14.34
N ILE A 101 -0.53 8.79 13.15
CA ILE A 101 -0.79 10.21 12.91
C ILE A 101 -2.23 10.43 12.43
N PHE A 102 -2.80 9.46 11.73
CA PHE A 102 -4.16 9.57 11.19
C PHE A 102 -5.19 9.72 12.30
N THR A 103 -6.23 10.49 12.00
CA THR A 103 -7.36 10.64 12.91
C THR A 103 -8.06 9.30 13.16
N ALA A 104 -8.77 9.20 14.28
CA ALA A 104 -9.56 8.00 14.59
C ALA A 104 -10.62 7.69 13.51
N ASP A 105 -11.01 8.70 12.72
CA ASP A 105 -12.01 8.63 11.67
C ASP A 105 -11.42 8.47 10.25
N THR A 106 -10.15 8.10 10.17
CA THR A 106 -9.53 7.69 8.91
C THR A 106 -9.86 6.21 8.65
N TYR A 107 -10.52 5.95 7.53
CA TYR A 107 -10.96 4.63 7.10
C TYR A 107 -10.37 4.29 5.73
N SER A 108 -10.44 3.00 5.35
CA SER A 108 -9.84 2.41 4.16
C SER A 108 -8.33 2.15 4.29
N CYS A 109 -7.90 1.02 3.74
CA CYS A 109 -6.50 0.56 3.71
C CYS A 109 -5.82 0.44 5.10
N ILE A 110 -6.55 0.59 6.19
CA ILE A 110 -6.07 0.42 7.56
C ILE A 110 -6.71 -0.83 8.16
N LYS A 111 -5.90 -1.71 8.76
CA LYS A 111 -6.41 -2.93 9.41
C LYS A 111 -7.43 -2.59 10.49
N GLY A 112 -8.61 -3.20 10.41
CA GLY A 112 -9.74 -2.96 11.33
C GLY A 112 -10.53 -1.68 11.06
N ARG A 113 -10.12 -0.83 10.09
CA ARG A 113 -10.81 0.42 9.73
C ARG A 113 -11.31 0.39 8.28
N GLY A 114 -11.98 -0.69 7.88
CA GLY A 114 -12.59 -0.82 6.56
C GLY A 114 -13.94 -0.10 6.47
N ILE A 115 -14.56 -0.17 5.29
CA ILE A 115 -15.86 0.47 5.00
C ILE A 115 -16.96 0.08 5.99
N GLN A 116 -16.97 -1.16 6.48
CA GLN A 116 -17.94 -1.61 7.47
C GLN A 116 -17.79 -0.89 8.82
N ALA A 117 -16.54 -0.64 9.25
CA ALA A 117 -16.27 0.10 10.47
C ALA A 117 -16.72 1.57 10.34
N ALA A 118 -16.48 2.19 9.17
CA ALA A 118 -16.95 3.53 8.86
C ALA A 118 -18.48 3.61 8.89
N ALA A 119 -19.18 2.69 8.20
CA ALA A 119 -20.64 2.64 8.16
C ALA A 119 -21.25 2.44 9.56
N ASN A 120 -20.69 1.55 10.36
CA ASN A 120 -21.14 1.31 11.73
C ASN A 120 -20.93 2.53 12.64
N LYS A 121 -19.84 3.26 12.46
CA LYS A 121 -19.64 4.50 13.21
C LYS A 121 -20.62 5.59 12.79
N LEU A 122 -20.80 5.78 11.50
CA LEU A 122 -21.75 6.76 10.98
C LEU A 122 -23.18 6.48 11.49
N ARG A 123 -23.62 5.21 11.44
CA ARG A 123 -24.92 4.82 11.97
C ARG A 123 -25.06 5.21 13.45
N ARG A 124 -24.08 4.91 14.29
CA ARG A 124 -24.12 5.25 15.71
C ARG A 124 -24.18 6.76 15.95
N VAL A 125 -23.52 7.57 15.13
CA VAL A 125 -23.59 9.04 15.23
C VAL A 125 -24.99 9.53 14.92
N ILE A 126 -25.58 9.07 13.82
CA ILE A 126 -26.94 9.43 13.40
C ILE A 126 -27.99 9.00 14.45
N ASP A 127 -27.84 7.77 15.00
CA ASP A 127 -28.79 7.26 16.01
C ASP A 127 -28.75 8.06 17.31
N ARG A 128 -27.58 8.63 17.68
CA ARG A 128 -27.43 9.46 18.88
C ARG A 128 -28.03 10.86 18.73
N ASP A 129 -27.92 11.44 17.56
CA ASP A 129 -28.33 12.83 17.30
C ASP A 129 -28.93 12.95 15.92
N LYS A 130 -30.17 12.52 15.78
CA LYS A 130 -30.91 12.59 14.50
C LYS A 130 -31.15 14.03 14.05
N ALA A 131 -31.40 14.93 14.99
CA ALA A 131 -31.68 16.32 14.68
C ALA A 131 -30.41 17.06 14.18
N GLY A 132 -29.27 16.86 14.86
CA GLY A 132 -27.98 17.42 14.44
C GLY A 132 -27.42 16.79 13.15
N CYS A 133 -27.92 15.61 12.75
CA CYS A 133 -27.54 14.91 11.52
C CYS A 133 -28.54 15.11 10.36
N ALA A 134 -29.29 16.21 10.34
CA ALA A 134 -30.25 16.53 9.27
C ALA A 134 -29.59 16.75 7.90
N TYR A 135 -28.32 17.13 7.89
CA TYR A 135 -27.55 17.39 6.67
C TYR A 135 -26.25 16.59 6.64
N CYS A 136 -25.82 16.19 5.43
CA CYS A 136 -24.58 15.49 5.20
C CYS A 136 -23.78 16.23 4.12
N LEU A 137 -22.57 16.66 4.44
CA LEU A 137 -21.63 17.22 3.47
C LEU A 137 -20.73 16.09 2.95
N LYS A 138 -20.83 15.80 1.64
CA LYS A 138 -19.94 14.86 0.94
C LYS A 138 -18.96 15.64 0.07
N ILE A 139 -17.68 15.46 0.34
CA ILE A 139 -16.58 16.11 -0.41
C ILE A 139 -15.75 15.02 -1.08
N ASP A 140 -15.34 15.28 -2.31
CA ASP A 140 -14.42 14.42 -3.06
C ASP A 140 -13.40 15.28 -3.79
N ILE A 141 -12.13 14.81 -3.82
CA ILE A 141 -11.04 15.53 -4.48
C ILE A 141 -10.98 15.07 -5.93
N ARG A 142 -11.31 15.96 -6.86
CA ARG A 142 -11.27 15.68 -8.29
C ARG A 142 -9.83 15.47 -8.75
N LYS A 143 -9.58 14.38 -9.49
CA LYS A 143 -8.25 14.04 -10.06
C LYS A 143 -7.16 14.05 -8.98
N PHE A 144 -7.38 13.29 -7.90
CA PHE A 144 -6.41 13.15 -6.82
C PHE A 144 -5.09 12.47 -7.27
N TYR A 145 -5.13 11.64 -8.31
CA TYR A 145 -4.00 10.96 -8.94
C TYR A 145 -3.69 11.61 -10.28
#